data_485915965a53bf330ce330cf3a29d6b7
#
_entry.id   485915965a53bf330ce330cf3a29d6b7
#
_cell.length_a   1.000
_cell.length_b   1.000
_cell.length_c   1.000
_cell.angle_alpha   90.00
_cell.angle_beta   90.00
_cell.angle_gamma   90.00
#
_symmetry.space_group_name_H-M   'P 1'
#
loop_
_entity.id
_entity.type
_entity.pdbx_description
1 polymer ?
#
loop_
_entity_poly.entity_id
_entity_poly.type
_entity_poly.pdbx_seq_one_letter_code
_entity_poly.pdbx_strand_id
1 'polypeptide(L)'
;LDGVQLGDSTAVNGCCLTVVAWEPPVDGAAGWWEADVSDETYSRTSLGDLAPGDPVNLERPVRLMDRLGGHLVQGHVDAVGTITAPAPDLAVRMDPALTRYVVEKGSITVDGVSLTVVGALDDGFTVALIPHTADVTTLGVRKVGDAVNLEVDVTAKYVERLLAAHLPDGKPTESPEGNQS
;
A
#
# COMPACT_ATOMS: atom_id res chain seq x y z
N LEU A 1 -15.68 -15.27 -4.37
CA LEU A 1 -15.53 -15.21 -5.84
C LEU A 1 -16.85 -14.84 -6.56
N ASP A 2 -17.92 -14.48 -5.85
CA ASP A 2 -19.17 -14.06 -6.48
C ASP A 2 -18.96 -12.89 -7.43
N GLY A 3 -19.38 -13.06 -8.72
CA GLY A 3 -19.33 -12.04 -9.74
C GLY A 3 -17.94 -11.70 -10.26
N VAL A 4 -16.92 -12.50 -10.00
CA VAL A 4 -15.59 -12.39 -10.66
C VAL A 4 -15.72 -12.73 -12.13
N GLN A 5 -15.08 -11.95 -13.00
CA GLN A 5 -15.06 -12.15 -14.45
C GLN A 5 -13.62 -12.09 -14.97
N LEU A 6 -13.39 -12.68 -16.14
CA LEU A 6 -12.12 -12.54 -16.86
C LEU A 6 -11.89 -11.06 -17.17
N GLY A 7 -10.68 -10.59 -16.89
CA GLY A 7 -10.31 -9.18 -17.08
C GLY A 7 -10.59 -8.29 -15.88
N ASP A 8 -11.24 -8.78 -14.82
CA ASP A 8 -11.41 -8.02 -13.58
C ASP A 8 -10.05 -7.78 -12.93
N SER A 9 -9.93 -6.63 -12.26
CA SER A 9 -8.79 -6.38 -11.37
C SER A 9 -9.07 -6.94 -9.98
N THR A 10 -8.05 -7.49 -9.34
CA THR A 10 -8.08 -7.89 -7.93
C THR A 10 -6.74 -7.53 -7.30
N ALA A 11 -6.74 -6.86 -6.17
CA ALA A 11 -5.51 -6.57 -5.45
C ALA A 11 -5.07 -7.78 -4.61
N VAL A 12 -3.80 -8.17 -4.74
CA VAL A 12 -3.14 -9.21 -3.94
C VAL A 12 -2.03 -8.53 -3.13
N ASN A 13 -2.14 -8.52 -1.80
CA ASN A 13 -1.26 -7.71 -0.95
C ASN A 13 -1.06 -6.30 -1.49
N GLY A 14 -2.14 -5.65 -1.95
CA GLY A 14 -2.11 -4.30 -2.51
C GLY A 14 -1.51 -4.18 -3.91
N CYS A 15 -1.19 -5.27 -4.58
CA CYS A 15 -0.77 -5.26 -5.98
C CYS A 15 -1.95 -5.60 -6.89
N CYS A 16 -2.34 -4.69 -7.77
CA CYS A 16 -3.43 -4.89 -8.72
C CYS A 16 -3.02 -5.90 -9.79
N LEU A 17 -3.75 -7.02 -9.87
CA LEU A 17 -3.55 -8.08 -10.85
C LEU A 17 -4.84 -8.31 -11.63
N THR A 18 -4.70 -8.79 -12.87
CA THR A 18 -5.84 -9.06 -13.75
C THR A 18 -6.17 -10.55 -13.74
N VAL A 19 -7.45 -10.87 -13.52
CA VAL A 19 -7.96 -12.25 -13.56
C VAL A 19 -7.89 -12.80 -14.99
N VAL A 20 -7.12 -13.87 -15.20
CA VAL A 20 -6.98 -14.53 -16.52
C VAL A 20 -7.69 -15.87 -16.55
N ALA A 21 -7.96 -16.49 -15.40
CA ALA A 21 -8.78 -17.70 -15.28
C ALA A 21 -9.44 -17.74 -13.89
N TRP A 22 -10.57 -18.42 -13.78
CA TRP A 22 -11.24 -18.61 -12.48
C TRP A 22 -12.30 -19.72 -12.57
N GLU A 23 -12.58 -20.34 -11.40
CA GLU A 23 -13.70 -21.24 -11.23
C GLU A 23 -14.42 -20.92 -9.92
N PRO A 24 -15.78 -20.94 -9.91
CA PRO A 24 -16.55 -20.74 -8.68
C PRO A 24 -16.38 -21.92 -7.72
N PRO A 25 -16.70 -21.74 -6.41
CA PRO A 25 -16.82 -22.85 -5.49
C PRO A 25 -17.90 -23.84 -5.97
N VAL A 26 -17.56 -25.14 -5.99
CA VAL A 26 -18.50 -26.22 -6.38
C VAL A 26 -18.44 -27.33 -5.34
N ASP A 27 -19.60 -27.81 -4.88
CA ASP A 27 -19.76 -28.98 -4.01
C ASP A 27 -18.85 -28.99 -2.76
N GLY A 28 -18.63 -27.82 -2.15
CA GLY A 28 -17.81 -27.66 -0.95
C GLY A 28 -16.30 -27.52 -1.23
N ALA A 29 -15.85 -27.60 -2.48
CA ALA A 29 -14.51 -27.22 -2.87
C ALA A 29 -14.39 -25.67 -2.95
N ALA A 30 -13.27 -25.13 -2.52
CA ALA A 30 -12.99 -23.70 -2.66
C ALA A 30 -12.88 -23.33 -4.15
N GLY A 31 -13.45 -22.18 -4.55
CA GLY A 31 -13.18 -21.61 -5.84
C GLY A 31 -11.74 -21.07 -5.92
N TRP A 32 -11.27 -20.87 -7.13
CA TRP A 32 -9.94 -20.31 -7.39
C TRP A 32 -9.98 -19.28 -8.52
N TRP A 33 -8.97 -18.46 -8.61
CA TRP A 33 -8.70 -17.59 -9.73
C TRP A 33 -7.20 -17.47 -9.95
N GLU A 34 -6.80 -17.04 -11.13
CA GLU A 34 -5.43 -16.98 -11.59
C GLU A 34 -5.15 -15.61 -12.22
N ALA A 35 -3.95 -15.11 -12.03
CA ALA A 35 -3.44 -13.92 -12.66
C ALA A 35 -1.99 -14.13 -13.10
N ASP A 36 -1.65 -13.58 -14.28
CA ASP A 36 -0.26 -13.49 -14.72
C ASP A 36 0.46 -12.37 -13.95
N VAL A 37 1.66 -12.65 -13.48
CA VAL A 37 2.52 -11.69 -12.79
C VAL A 37 3.78 -11.46 -13.62
N SER A 38 4.01 -10.21 -14.03
CA SER A 38 5.20 -9.85 -14.82
C SER A 38 6.48 -9.86 -13.95
N ASP A 39 7.64 -10.02 -14.61
CA ASP A 39 8.94 -9.93 -13.95
C ASP A 39 9.14 -8.59 -13.23
N GLU A 40 8.63 -7.51 -13.78
CA GLU A 40 8.65 -6.18 -13.14
C GLU A 40 7.85 -6.20 -11.84
N THR A 41 6.65 -6.78 -11.84
CA THR A 41 5.82 -6.91 -10.64
C THR A 41 6.51 -7.77 -9.58
N TYR A 42 7.08 -8.91 -9.97
CA TYR A 42 7.84 -9.75 -9.05
C TYR A 42 9.03 -9.01 -8.44
N SER A 43 9.75 -8.22 -9.22
CA SER A 43 10.95 -7.52 -8.74
C SER A 43 10.64 -6.29 -7.88
N ARG A 44 9.44 -5.70 -8.03
CA ARG A 44 9.05 -4.46 -7.37
C ARG A 44 8.09 -4.63 -6.20
N THR A 45 7.64 -5.83 -5.94
CA THR A 45 6.66 -6.11 -4.89
C THR A 45 7.10 -7.28 -4.02
N SER A 46 6.49 -7.41 -2.84
CA SER A 46 6.71 -8.56 -1.96
C SER A 46 6.10 -9.87 -2.51
N LEU A 47 5.42 -9.85 -3.67
CA LEU A 47 4.83 -11.05 -4.26
C LEU A 47 5.91 -12.06 -4.70
N GLY A 48 7.12 -11.57 -5.04
CA GLY A 48 8.25 -12.42 -5.41
C GLY A 48 8.77 -13.31 -4.27
N ASP A 49 8.49 -12.96 -3.03
CA ASP A 49 8.92 -13.69 -1.83
C ASP A 49 7.89 -14.74 -1.36
N LEU A 50 6.69 -14.77 -1.98
CA LEU A 50 5.63 -15.69 -1.58
C LEU A 50 5.91 -17.13 -2.01
N ALA A 51 5.65 -18.06 -1.10
CA ALA A 51 5.66 -19.48 -1.35
C ALA A 51 4.23 -20.04 -1.48
N PRO A 52 4.04 -21.17 -2.17
CA PRO A 52 2.73 -21.83 -2.22
C PRO A 52 2.16 -22.12 -0.83
N GLY A 53 0.95 -21.63 -0.58
CA GLY A 53 0.27 -21.76 0.71
C GLY A 53 0.39 -20.56 1.62
N ASP A 54 1.21 -19.57 1.28
CA ASP A 54 1.27 -18.34 2.05
C ASP A 54 -0.05 -17.55 1.97
N PRO A 55 -0.54 -17.01 3.10
CA PRO A 55 -1.73 -16.19 3.09
C PRO A 55 -1.47 -14.83 2.44
N VAL A 56 -2.46 -14.34 1.72
CA VAL A 56 -2.43 -13.01 1.09
C VAL A 56 -3.70 -12.23 1.41
N ASN A 57 -3.60 -10.90 1.47
CA ASN A 57 -4.75 -10.03 1.49
C ASN A 57 -5.33 -9.93 0.07
N LEU A 58 -6.64 -10.07 -0.05
CA LEU A 58 -7.36 -9.92 -1.31
C LEU A 58 -8.38 -8.81 -1.20
N GLU A 59 -8.38 -7.91 -2.19
CA GLU A 59 -9.38 -6.85 -2.26
C GLU A 59 -9.88 -6.70 -3.71
N ARG A 60 -11.21 -6.56 -3.84
CA ARG A 60 -11.85 -6.32 -5.13
C ARG A 60 -11.81 -4.84 -5.47
N PRO A 61 -11.85 -4.48 -6.78
CA PRO A 61 -11.91 -3.08 -7.18
C PRO A 61 -13.19 -2.43 -6.65
N VAL A 62 -13.05 -1.22 -6.09
CA VAL A 62 -14.17 -0.41 -5.62
C VAL A 62 -15.06 -0.01 -6.81
N ARG A 63 -16.37 -0.14 -6.68
CA ARG A 63 -17.35 0.32 -7.66
C ARG A 63 -17.78 1.76 -7.34
N LEU A 64 -18.25 2.51 -8.34
CA LEU A 64 -18.71 3.90 -8.16
C LEU A 64 -19.83 4.06 -7.12
N MET A 65 -20.57 3.00 -6.84
CA MET A 65 -21.66 3.00 -5.86
C MET A 65 -21.22 2.57 -4.46
N ASP A 66 -19.98 2.09 -4.30
CA ASP A 66 -19.48 1.63 -3.01
C ASP A 66 -19.06 2.82 -2.14
N ARG A 67 -19.10 2.64 -0.82
CA ARG A 67 -18.59 3.63 0.13
C ARG A 67 -17.09 3.47 0.24
N LEU A 68 -16.34 4.58 0.16
CA LEU A 68 -14.92 4.57 0.46
C LEU A 68 -14.74 4.49 1.98
N GLY A 69 -14.23 3.35 2.46
CA GLY A 69 -13.90 3.14 3.88
C GLY A 69 -12.53 3.68 4.29
N GLY A 70 -11.72 4.11 3.32
CA GLY A 70 -10.38 4.66 3.49
C GLY A 70 -10.09 5.72 2.43
N HIS A 71 -8.82 5.86 2.02
CA HIS A 71 -8.44 6.71 0.90
C HIS A 71 -8.55 5.96 -0.45
N LEU A 72 -8.23 6.63 -1.55
CA LEU A 72 -8.22 6.02 -2.89
C LEU A 72 -6.99 5.11 -3.01
N VAL A 73 -7.21 3.82 -2.96
CA VAL A 73 -6.19 2.77 -3.16
C VAL A 73 -6.35 2.22 -4.57
N GLN A 74 -5.27 2.20 -5.33
CA GLN A 74 -5.29 1.77 -6.73
C GLN A 74 -4.74 0.34 -6.92
N GLY A 75 -3.97 -0.15 -5.93
CA GLY A 75 -3.19 -1.37 -6.06
C GLY A 75 -1.91 -1.15 -6.86
N HIS A 76 -1.40 0.08 -6.87
CA HIS A 76 -0.17 0.45 -7.56
C HIS A 76 0.96 0.61 -6.54
N VAL A 77 1.65 -0.49 -6.26
CA VAL A 77 2.75 -0.56 -5.28
C VAL A 77 3.88 0.39 -5.68
N ASP A 78 4.24 1.27 -4.76
CA ASP A 78 5.35 2.23 -4.94
C ASP A 78 6.69 1.68 -4.50
N ALA A 79 6.68 0.90 -3.41
CA ALA A 79 7.88 0.30 -2.84
C ALA A 79 7.54 -0.91 -1.97
N VAL A 80 8.57 -1.65 -1.63
CA VAL A 80 8.53 -2.66 -0.57
C VAL A 80 9.12 -2.05 0.70
N GLY A 81 8.36 -2.08 1.79
CA GLY A 81 8.80 -1.71 3.12
C GLY A 81 9.17 -2.92 3.95
N THR A 82 9.77 -2.67 5.12
CA THR A 82 10.14 -3.72 6.08
C THR A 82 9.49 -3.44 7.43
N ILE A 83 8.82 -4.43 8.01
CA ILE A 83 8.27 -4.34 9.37
C ILE A 83 9.41 -4.18 10.37
N THR A 84 9.37 -3.15 11.20
CA THR A 84 10.34 -2.90 12.30
C THR A 84 9.74 -3.10 13.69
N ALA A 85 8.41 -2.99 13.81
CA ALA A 85 7.66 -3.40 14.98
C ALA A 85 6.34 -4.06 14.54
N PRO A 86 5.90 -5.18 15.17
CA PRO A 86 4.69 -5.89 14.77
C PRO A 86 3.43 -5.21 15.33
N ALA A 87 2.24 -5.71 14.92
CA ALA A 87 0.96 -5.31 15.49
C ALA A 87 0.95 -5.45 17.04
N PRO A 88 0.16 -4.64 17.78
CA PRO A 88 -0.79 -3.63 17.28
C PRO A 88 -0.14 -2.30 16.87
N ASP A 89 1.03 -1.95 17.39
CA ASP A 89 1.75 -0.71 17.11
C ASP A 89 2.75 -0.95 15.98
N LEU A 90 2.19 -1.19 14.78
CA LEU A 90 2.98 -1.57 13.61
C LEU A 90 3.89 -0.42 13.18
N ALA A 91 5.19 -0.70 13.04
CA ALA A 91 6.14 0.23 12.45
C ALA A 91 6.74 -0.35 11.16
N VAL A 92 6.89 0.49 10.16
CA VAL A 92 7.40 0.11 8.84
C VAL A 92 8.49 1.07 8.42
N ARG A 93 9.65 0.53 8.05
CA ARG A 93 10.71 1.28 7.38
C ARG A 93 10.48 1.24 5.86
N MET A 94 10.71 2.36 5.19
CA MET A 94 10.55 2.51 3.76
C MET A 94 11.67 3.34 3.15
N ASP A 95 11.69 3.45 1.83
CA ASP A 95 12.61 4.34 1.12
C ASP A 95 12.41 5.79 1.59
N PRO A 96 13.45 6.48 2.10
CA PRO A 96 13.36 7.88 2.50
C PRO A 96 12.84 8.82 1.41
N ALA A 97 13.01 8.48 0.13
CA ALA A 97 12.47 9.26 -0.97
C ALA A 97 10.94 9.33 -0.99
N LEU A 98 10.26 8.38 -0.35
CA LEU A 98 8.79 8.31 -0.28
C LEU A 98 8.22 8.87 1.02
N THR A 99 9.03 9.11 2.06
CA THR A 99 8.54 9.60 3.37
C THR A 99 7.90 10.98 3.26
N ARG A 100 8.27 11.79 2.25
CA ARG A 100 7.64 13.09 1.96
C ARG A 100 6.14 13.02 1.65
N TYR A 101 5.63 11.85 1.27
CA TYR A 101 4.20 11.61 1.04
C TYR A 101 3.47 11.11 2.29
N VAL A 102 4.22 10.81 3.36
CA VAL A 102 3.68 10.29 4.60
C VAL A 102 3.54 11.43 5.61
N VAL A 103 2.31 11.69 6.04
CA VAL A 103 2.03 12.76 7.02
C VAL A 103 1.25 12.18 8.20
N GLU A 104 1.51 12.68 9.41
CA GLU A 104 0.73 12.30 10.58
C GLU A 104 -0.77 12.55 10.34
N LYS A 105 -1.60 11.58 10.70
CA LYS A 105 -3.06 11.52 10.43
C LYS A 105 -3.43 11.43 8.95
N GLY A 106 -2.45 11.32 8.06
CA GLY A 106 -2.67 10.98 6.65
C GLY A 106 -2.92 9.48 6.48
N SER A 107 -3.08 9.08 5.23
CA SER A 107 -3.30 7.68 4.85
C SER A 107 -2.10 7.08 4.16
N ILE A 108 -1.89 5.78 4.39
CA ILE A 108 -0.91 4.95 3.70
C ILE A 108 -1.53 3.57 3.49
N THR A 109 -1.18 2.90 2.39
CA THR A 109 -1.59 1.52 2.14
C THR A 109 -0.44 0.58 2.46
N VAL A 110 -0.69 -0.46 3.25
CA VAL A 110 0.25 -1.53 3.60
C VAL A 110 -0.38 -2.87 3.24
N ASP A 111 0.22 -3.64 2.34
CA ASP A 111 -0.32 -4.90 1.80
C ASP A 111 -1.81 -4.79 1.40
N GLY A 112 -2.20 -3.66 0.77
CA GLY A 112 -3.58 -3.38 0.33
C GLY A 112 -4.48 -2.79 1.41
N VAL A 113 -4.05 -2.72 2.67
CA VAL A 113 -4.86 -2.21 3.77
C VAL A 113 -4.64 -0.71 3.93
N SER A 114 -5.73 0.08 3.80
CA SER A 114 -5.71 1.53 4.06
C SER A 114 -5.60 1.79 5.56
N LEU A 115 -4.54 2.48 5.99
CA LEU A 115 -4.23 2.73 7.39
C LEU A 115 -3.99 4.22 7.64
N THR A 116 -4.29 4.66 8.86
CA THR A 116 -3.99 6.04 9.30
C THR A 116 -2.61 6.08 9.94
N VAL A 117 -1.77 6.99 9.47
CA VAL A 117 -0.43 7.24 10.03
C VAL A 117 -0.55 7.85 11.43
N VAL A 118 0.07 7.20 12.41
CA VAL A 118 0.19 7.71 13.79
C VAL A 118 1.42 8.59 13.93
N GLY A 119 2.55 8.15 13.40
CA GLY A 119 3.80 8.91 13.40
C GLY A 119 4.49 8.81 12.05
N ALA A 120 4.90 9.95 11.50
CA ALA A 120 5.76 10.04 10.34
C ALA A 120 7.22 10.10 10.82
N LEU A 121 8.08 9.23 10.31
CA LEU A 121 9.49 9.11 10.69
C LEU A 121 10.38 9.48 9.49
N ASP A 122 11.67 9.75 9.74
CA ASP A 122 12.63 10.08 8.68
C ASP A 122 12.83 8.94 7.68
N ASP A 123 12.68 7.69 8.13
CA ASP A 123 12.89 6.48 7.34
C ASP A 123 11.66 5.55 7.31
N GLY A 124 10.47 6.05 7.66
CA GLY A 124 9.27 5.23 7.69
C GLY A 124 8.08 5.86 8.41
N PHE A 125 7.26 5.01 9.01
CA PHE A 125 6.06 5.45 9.72
C PHE A 125 5.58 4.43 10.74
N THR A 126 4.65 4.87 11.61
CA THR A 126 3.93 3.99 12.52
C THR A 126 2.42 4.10 12.29
N VAL A 127 1.74 2.97 12.50
CA VAL A 127 0.27 2.87 12.46
C VAL A 127 -0.22 2.01 13.63
N ALA A 128 -1.43 2.28 14.12
CA ALA A 128 -2.08 1.45 15.12
C ALA A 128 -3.12 0.54 14.44
N LEU A 129 -2.92 -0.78 14.52
CA LEU A 129 -3.86 -1.76 14.01
C LEU A 129 -4.94 -2.05 15.05
N ILE A 130 -6.20 -1.81 14.66
CA ILE A 130 -7.33 -2.22 15.50
C ILE A 130 -7.47 -3.75 15.46
N PRO A 131 -8.02 -4.40 16.51
CA PRO A 131 -8.12 -5.86 16.59
C PRO A 131 -8.76 -6.48 15.34
N HIS A 132 -9.84 -5.91 14.85
CA HIS A 132 -10.51 -6.41 13.65
C HIS A 132 -9.57 -6.47 12.42
N THR A 133 -8.80 -5.41 12.17
CA THR A 133 -7.85 -5.38 11.04
C THR A 133 -6.76 -6.44 11.21
N ALA A 134 -6.25 -6.62 12.43
CA ALA A 134 -5.26 -7.67 12.71
C ALA A 134 -5.83 -9.08 12.48
N ASP A 135 -7.11 -9.30 12.83
CA ASP A 135 -7.75 -10.61 12.71
C ASP A 135 -8.07 -10.99 11.24
N VAL A 136 -8.41 -10.00 10.38
CA VAL A 136 -8.90 -10.26 9.02
C VAL A 136 -7.86 -10.01 7.93
N THR A 137 -6.64 -9.60 8.30
CA THR A 137 -5.55 -9.33 7.35
C THR A 137 -4.26 -10.06 7.76
N THR A 138 -3.34 -10.20 6.81
CA THR A 138 -2.01 -10.77 7.08
C THR A 138 -1.17 -9.89 8.02
N LEU A 139 -1.51 -8.62 8.20
CA LEU A 139 -0.74 -7.68 9.05
C LEU A 139 -0.72 -8.09 10.52
N GLY A 140 -1.76 -8.79 11.01
CA GLY A 140 -1.82 -9.26 12.39
C GLY A 140 -0.80 -10.35 12.73
N VAL A 141 -0.25 -11.04 11.74
CA VAL A 141 0.72 -12.15 11.92
C VAL A 141 2.11 -11.81 11.40
N ARG A 142 2.31 -10.64 10.78
CA ARG A 142 3.60 -10.16 10.28
C ARG A 142 4.59 -9.95 11.43
N LYS A 143 5.86 -10.21 11.16
CA LYS A 143 6.97 -10.14 12.13
C LYS A 143 7.97 -9.07 11.71
N VAL A 144 8.83 -8.69 12.66
CA VAL A 144 10.00 -7.84 12.36
C VAL A 144 10.86 -8.52 11.30
N GLY A 145 11.18 -7.77 10.25
CA GLY A 145 11.94 -8.24 9.09
C GLY A 145 11.07 -8.64 7.89
N ASP A 146 9.76 -8.85 8.07
CA ASP A 146 8.88 -9.19 6.95
C ASP A 146 8.75 -8.02 5.97
N ALA A 147 8.69 -8.36 4.67
CA ALA A 147 8.44 -7.42 3.59
C ALA A 147 6.94 -7.15 3.45
N VAL A 148 6.58 -5.90 3.16
CA VAL A 148 5.20 -5.46 2.88
C VAL A 148 5.17 -4.50 1.70
N ASN A 149 4.13 -4.59 0.88
CA ASN A 149 3.90 -3.65 -0.21
C ASN A 149 3.36 -2.33 0.32
N LEU A 150 3.88 -1.23 -0.19
CA LEU A 150 3.48 0.12 0.18
C LEU A 150 2.94 0.87 -1.04
N GLU A 151 1.80 1.53 -0.86
CA GLU A 151 1.26 2.49 -1.81
C GLU A 151 0.97 3.79 -1.07
N VAL A 152 1.63 4.89 -1.47
CA VAL A 152 1.37 6.21 -0.89
C VAL A 152 0.10 6.81 -1.50
N ASP A 153 -0.53 7.76 -0.78
CA ASP A 153 -1.74 8.40 -1.29
C ASP A 153 -1.46 9.08 -2.65
N VAL A 154 -2.16 8.63 -3.68
CA VAL A 154 -2.02 9.14 -5.05
C VAL A 154 -2.27 10.65 -5.14
N THR A 155 -3.10 11.20 -4.24
CA THR A 155 -3.36 12.64 -4.16
C THR A 155 -2.08 13.41 -3.88
N ALA A 156 -1.21 12.90 -3.00
CA ALA A 156 0.07 13.55 -2.69
C ALA A 156 1.00 13.59 -3.90
N LYS A 157 1.03 12.52 -4.71
CA LYS A 157 1.80 12.47 -5.97
C LYS A 157 1.29 13.50 -6.99
N TYR A 158 -0.02 13.62 -7.15
CA TYR A 158 -0.60 14.61 -8.05
C TYR A 158 -0.33 16.03 -7.58
N VAL A 159 -0.47 16.31 -6.29
CA VAL A 159 -0.15 17.63 -5.71
C VAL A 159 1.32 17.97 -5.96
N GLU A 160 2.26 17.08 -5.67
CA GLU A 160 3.69 17.30 -5.96
C GLU A 160 3.94 17.61 -7.43
N ARG A 161 3.37 16.80 -8.33
CA ARG A 161 3.55 16.97 -9.78
C ARG A 161 3.02 18.30 -10.30
N LEU A 162 1.88 18.75 -9.79
CA LEU A 162 1.28 20.04 -10.17
C LEU A 162 2.08 21.22 -9.61
N LEU A 163 2.59 21.10 -8.38
CA LEU A 163 3.40 22.15 -7.76
C LEU A 163 4.80 22.26 -8.36
N ALA A 164 5.37 21.18 -8.87
CA ALA A 164 6.71 21.16 -9.45
C ALA A 164 6.92 22.21 -10.57
N ALA A 165 5.85 22.56 -11.29
CA ALA A 165 5.90 23.59 -12.31
C ALA A 165 5.90 25.04 -11.75
N HIS A 166 5.59 25.20 -10.47
CA HIS A 166 5.42 26.52 -9.82
C HIS A 166 6.49 26.77 -8.74
N LEU A 167 7.23 25.74 -8.34
CA LEU A 167 8.35 25.89 -7.41
C LEU A 167 9.59 26.29 -8.24
N PRO A 168 10.25 27.42 -7.93
CA PRO A 168 11.54 27.73 -8.54
C PRO A 168 12.52 26.61 -8.22
N ASP A 169 13.33 26.23 -9.22
CA ASP A 169 14.31 25.15 -9.17
C ASP A 169 14.96 25.04 -7.78
N GLY A 170 14.68 23.96 -7.10
CA GLY A 170 15.07 23.45 -5.80
C GLY A 170 16.28 24.03 -5.05
N LYS A 171 16.35 25.34 -4.89
CA LYS A 171 17.27 25.99 -3.94
C LYS A 171 16.46 26.34 -2.68
N PRO A 172 16.94 25.95 -1.47
CA PRO A 172 16.39 26.48 -0.25
C PRO A 172 16.42 28.01 -0.32
N THR A 173 15.31 28.67 -0.11
CA THR A 173 15.29 30.15 0.05
C THR A 173 16.20 30.47 1.24
N GLU A 174 17.36 31.05 0.97
CA GLU A 174 18.17 31.67 2.02
C GLU A 174 17.28 32.67 2.73
N SER A 175 17.12 32.48 4.04
CA SER A 175 16.44 33.45 4.90
C SER A 175 17.11 34.81 4.70
N PRO A 176 16.36 35.93 4.53
CA PRO A 176 16.98 37.23 4.43
C PRO A 176 17.72 37.50 5.75
N GLU A 177 19.04 37.60 5.66
CA GLU A 177 19.89 38.03 6.76
C GLU A 177 19.34 39.35 7.29
N GLY A 178 19.04 39.37 8.60
CA GLY A 178 18.59 40.56 9.29
C GLY A 178 19.61 41.66 9.18
N ASN A 179 19.24 42.73 8.50
CA ASN A 179 19.98 43.97 8.47
C ASN A 179 19.98 44.57 9.89
N GLN A 180 21.09 44.36 10.63
CA GLN A 180 21.37 45.09 11.85
C GLN A 180 22.16 46.35 11.47
N SER A 181 21.51 47.45 11.56
CA SER A 181 22.14 48.78 11.69
C SER A 181 21.56 49.51 12.85
#